data_857e44e4ecf9eb4fb2ff44448ae59c71
#
_entry.id   857e44e4ecf9eb4fb2ff44448ae59c71
#
_cell.length_a   1.000
_cell.length_b   1.000
_cell.length_c   1.000
_cell.angle_alpha   90.00
_cell.angle_beta   90.00
_cell.angle_gamma   90.00
#
_symmetry.space_group_name_H-M   'P 1'
#
loop_
_entity.id
_entity.type
_entity.pdbx_description
1 polymer ?
#
loop_
_entity_poly.entity_id
_entity_poly.type
_entity_poly.pdbx_seq_one_letter_code
_entity_poly.pdbx_strand_id
1 'polypeptide(L)'
;MGDNGIYHRAIDIDQDGEWVYNHNLKGDPAFLVRLGWLAAVLQGHARVAAGLDIDCPILVAISEVSDFRRRWDEALLGADTVLDVDRIAERTTALGNLVVLARIEGGLHDLVLSRPDVRAAVFDQYARFLRAYAT
;
A
#
# COMPACT_ATOMS: atom_id res chain seq x y z
N MET A 1 -4.81 -8.47 14.02
CA MET A 1 -3.68 -9.14 13.37
C MET A 1 -2.48 -8.32 13.74
N GLY A 2 -1.51 -8.84 14.49
CA GLY A 2 -0.32 -8.09 14.85
C GLY A 2 0.67 -8.18 13.69
N ASP A 3 1.30 -7.07 13.37
CA ASP A 3 2.49 -7.06 12.54
C ASP A 3 3.55 -7.96 13.22
N ASN A 4 4.01 -8.99 12.53
CA ASN A 4 5.05 -9.88 13.02
C ASN A 4 6.46 -9.29 12.80
N GLY A 5 6.58 -7.97 12.63
CA GLY A 5 7.84 -7.29 12.32
C GLY A 5 8.31 -7.47 10.87
N ILE A 6 7.59 -8.26 10.05
CA ILE A 6 7.98 -8.55 8.66
C ILE A 6 8.02 -7.28 7.81
N TYR A 7 7.00 -6.44 7.94
CA TYR A 7 6.95 -5.19 7.18
C TYR A 7 8.09 -4.24 7.58
N HIS A 8 8.34 -4.07 8.89
CA HIS A 8 9.45 -3.25 9.37
C HIS A 8 10.79 -3.79 8.87
N ARG A 9 10.98 -5.12 8.93
CA ARG A 9 12.18 -5.77 8.41
C ARG A 9 12.41 -5.46 6.93
N ALA A 10 11.36 -5.40 6.12
CA ALA A 10 11.44 -5.11 4.70
C ALA A 10 11.81 -3.66 4.35
N ILE A 11 11.67 -2.71 5.28
CA ILE A 11 11.95 -1.29 5.02
C ILE A 11 13.14 -0.75 5.80
N ASP A 12 13.50 -1.32 6.95
CA ASP A 12 14.53 -0.82 7.86
C ASP A 12 15.94 -1.14 7.34
N ILE A 13 16.81 -0.11 7.31
CA ILE A 13 18.19 -0.24 6.85
C ILE A 13 19.03 -1.14 7.76
N ASP A 14 18.68 -1.24 9.04
CA ASP A 14 19.36 -2.12 9.98
C ASP A 14 18.97 -3.60 9.82
N GLN A 15 18.07 -3.91 8.86
CA GLN A 15 17.60 -5.25 8.52
C GLN A 15 17.74 -5.49 7.00
N ASP A 16 16.64 -5.81 6.30
CA ASP A 16 16.68 -6.15 4.86
C ASP A 16 16.19 -5.00 3.95
N GLY A 17 15.85 -3.84 4.54
CA GLY A 17 15.36 -2.65 3.84
C GLY A 17 16.45 -1.61 3.56
N GLU A 18 16.02 -0.42 3.12
CA GLU A 18 16.91 0.67 2.69
C GLU A 18 16.69 1.98 3.45
N TRP A 19 15.73 2.02 4.39
CA TRP A 19 15.30 3.28 4.97
C TRP A 19 15.73 3.48 6.41
N VAL A 20 16.24 4.70 6.68
CA VAL A 20 16.40 5.23 8.03
C VAL A 20 15.16 6.04 8.38
N TYR A 21 14.46 5.68 9.44
CA TYR A 21 13.28 6.41 9.89
C TYR A 21 13.19 6.48 11.42
N ASN A 22 12.32 7.37 11.90
CA ASN A 22 12.12 7.55 13.33
C ASN A 22 11.16 6.50 13.90
N HIS A 23 11.68 5.51 14.62
CA HIS A 23 10.91 4.43 15.24
C HIS A 23 9.85 4.92 16.27
N ASN A 24 9.98 6.15 16.80
CA ASN A 24 8.93 6.72 17.64
C ASN A 24 7.69 7.16 16.86
N LEU A 25 7.83 7.40 15.54
CA LEU A 25 6.74 7.80 14.66
C LEU A 25 6.17 6.61 13.90
N LYS A 26 7.00 5.63 13.57
CA LYS A 26 6.62 4.37 12.92
C LYS A 26 7.14 3.23 13.79
N GLY A 27 6.35 2.87 14.82
CA GLY A 27 6.80 1.95 15.87
C GLY A 27 6.96 0.50 15.40
N ASP A 28 7.97 -0.17 15.96
CA ASP A 28 8.12 -1.63 15.95
C ASP A 28 8.23 -2.11 17.41
N PRO A 29 7.26 -2.89 17.91
CA PRO A 29 6.04 -3.32 17.21
C PRO A 29 5.07 -2.16 16.89
N ALA A 30 4.20 -2.39 15.90
CA ALA A 30 3.21 -1.42 15.48
C ALA A 30 2.32 -0.93 16.64
N PHE A 31 1.82 0.29 16.55
CA PHE A 31 0.96 0.87 17.58
C PHE A 31 -0.32 0.03 17.79
N LEU A 32 -0.77 -0.01 19.05
CA LEU A 32 -1.99 -0.72 19.41
C LEU A 32 -3.21 -0.15 18.67
N VAL A 33 -3.94 -1.04 18.01
CA VAL A 33 -5.20 -0.69 17.36
C VAL A 33 -6.25 -0.35 18.43
N ARG A 34 -6.75 0.89 18.41
CA ARG A 34 -7.82 1.34 19.31
C ARG A 34 -9.18 1.03 18.68
N LEU A 35 -10.17 0.67 19.49
CA LEU A 35 -11.53 0.33 19.01
C LEU A 35 -12.17 1.45 18.18
N GLY A 36 -12.01 2.71 18.60
CA GLY A 36 -12.52 3.87 17.84
C GLY A 36 -11.87 4.02 16.46
N TRP A 37 -10.56 3.76 16.36
CA TRP A 37 -9.85 3.73 15.08
C TRP A 37 -10.37 2.60 14.20
N LEU A 38 -10.49 1.40 14.74
CA LEU A 38 -11.02 0.24 14.00
C LEU A 38 -12.46 0.49 13.49
N ALA A 39 -13.32 1.07 14.33
CA ALA A 39 -14.68 1.44 13.92
C ALA A 39 -14.67 2.45 12.76
N ALA A 40 -13.79 3.47 12.79
CA ALA A 40 -13.66 4.44 11.72
C ALA A 40 -13.18 3.79 10.40
N VAL A 41 -12.19 2.89 10.47
CA VAL A 41 -11.72 2.13 9.32
C VAL A 41 -12.83 1.29 8.70
N LEU A 42 -13.58 0.53 9.51
CA LEU A 42 -14.70 -0.30 9.03
C LEU A 42 -15.82 0.53 8.40
N GLN A 43 -16.13 1.71 8.96
CA GLN A 43 -17.07 2.66 8.35
C GLN A 43 -16.56 3.19 7.02
N GLY A 44 -15.25 3.51 6.91
CA GLY A 44 -14.59 3.90 5.67
C GLY A 44 -14.71 2.80 4.61
N HIS A 45 -14.42 1.55 4.96
CA HIS A 45 -14.58 0.41 4.06
C HIS A 45 -16.03 0.24 3.58
N ALA A 46 -17.02 0.44 4.46
CA ALA A 46 -18.44 0.36 4.09
C ALA A 46 -18.82 1.47 3.09
N ARG A 47 -18.31 2.70 3.29
CA ARG A 47 -18.51 3.81 2.34
C ARG A 47 -17.90 3.52 0.98
N VAL A 48 -16.65 3.07 0.94
CA VAL A 48 -15.98 2.67 -0.32
C VAL A 48 -16.76 1.56 -1.02
N ALA A 49 -17.25 0.57 -0.26
CA ALA A 49 -18.03 -0.53 -0.81
C ALA A 49 -19.38 -0.08 -1.40
N ALA A 50 -19.98 0.98 -0.85
CA ALA A 50 -21.22 1.57 -1.36
C ALA A 50 -21.00 2.45 -2.61
N GLY A 51 -19.75 2.76 -2.92
CA GLY A 51 -19.34 3.68 -4.00
C GLY A 51 -19.07 5.09 -3.48
N LEU A 52 -18.01 5.69 -4.05
CA LEU A 52 -17.67 7.09 -3.85
C LEU A 52 -17.86 7.80 -5.17
N ASP A 53 -18.68 8.79 -5.22
CA ASP A 53 -18.98 9.54 -6.46
C ASP A 53 -17.89 10.62 -6.70
N ILE A 54 -16.63 10.16 -6.88
CA ILE A 54 -15.49 11.04 -7.14
C ILE A 54 -15.50 11.43 -8.62
N ASP A 55 -15.57 12.72 -8.90
CA ASP A 55 -15.74 13.30 -10.24
C ASP A 55 -14.43 13.58 -10.99
N CYS A 56 -13.28 13.55 -10.30
CA CYS A 56 -11.97 13.70 -10.93
C CYS A 56 -11.32 12.33 -11.25
N PRO A 57 -10.36 12.28 -12.20
CA PRO A 57 -9.59 11.08 -12.48
C PRO A 57 -8.83 10.58 -11.24
N ILE A 58 -8.81 9.27 -11.04
CA ILE A 58 -8.22 8.61 -9.86
C ILE A 58 -7.12 7.66 -10.32
N LEU A 59 -5.96 7.74 -9.69
CA LEU A 59 -4.93 6.71 -9.79
C LEU A 59 -4.89 5.92 -8.47
N VAL A 60 -5.08 4.62 -8.57
CA VAL A 60 -4.85 3.67 -7.49
C VAL A 60 -3.62 2.84 -7.84
N ALA A 61 -2.57 2.97 -7.06
CA ALA A 61 -1.35 2.17 -7.20
C ALA A 61 -1.26 1.18 -6.03
N ILE A 62 -1.04 -0.08 -6.33
CA ILE A 62 -0.95 -1.17 -5.36
C ILE A 62 0.21 -2.08 -5.71
N SER A 63 0.70 -2.88 -4.77
CA SER A 63 1.60 -4.00 -5.08
C SER A 63 0.92 -4.97 -6.03
N GLU A 64 1.70 -5.71 -6.81
CA GLU A 64 1.16 -6.75 -7.69
C GLU A 64 0.55 -7.89 -6.90
N VAL A 65 1.18 -8.29 -5.80
CA VAL A 65 0.78 -9.44 -4.99
C VAL A 65 0.78 -9.12 -3.51
N SER A 66 -0.03 -9.87 -2.74
CA SER A 66 0.05 -9.92 -1.28
C SER A 66 0.72 -11.21 -0.82
N ASP A 67 1.49 -11.13 0.26
CA ASP A 67 2.06 -12.31 0.89
C ASP A 67 1.96 -12.22 2.43
N PHE A 68 1.13 -13.07 3.02
CA PHE A 68 0.84 -13.10 4.46
C PHE A 68 1.54 -14.24 5.21
N ARG A 69 2.63 -14.79 4.63
CA ARG A 69 3.43 -15.80 5.35
C ARG A 69 3.99 -15.22 6.65
N ARG A 70 4.13 -16.09 7.66
CA ARG A 70 4.57 -15.65 9.00
C ARG A 70 6.06 -15.81 9.23
N ARG A 71 6.77 -16.44 8.30
CA ARG A 71 8.22 -16.61 8.35
C ARG A 71 8.85 -15.73 7.29
N TRP A 72 9.95 -15.12 7.65
CA TRP A 72 10.73 -14.32 6.72
C TRP A 72 11.19 -15.12 5.51
N ASP A 73 11.12 -14.49 4.36
CA ASP A 73 11.56 -14.99 3.07
C ASP A 73 11.85 -13.77 2.19
N GLU A 74 12.87 -13.81 1.35
CA GLU A 74 13.26 -12.70 0.48
C GLU A 74 12.15 -12.27 -0.49
N ALA A 75 11.23 -13.17 -0.85
CA ALA A 75 10.06 -12.84 -1.68
C ALA A 75 9.17 -11.76 -1.04
N LEU A 76 9.21 -11.59 0.28
CA LEU A 76 8.46 -10.57 1.01
C LEU A 76 8.95 -9.14 0.72
N LEU A 77 10.19 -8.99 0.19
CA LEU A 77 10.71 -7.70 -0.30
C LEU A 77 10.04 -7.22 -1.60
N GLY A 78 9.15 -7.99 -2.17
CA GLY A 78 8.42 -7.68 -3.40
C GLY A 78 6.92 -7.88 -3.30
N ALA A 79 6.34 -7.86 -2.09
CA ALA A 79 4.92 -8.11 -1.85
C ALA A 79 4.32 -7.17 -0.81
N ASP A 80 3.01 -6.95 -0.87
CA ASP A 80 2.28 -6.33 0.24
C ASP A 80 2.04 -7.36 1.36
N THR A 81 2.69 -7.14 2.50
CA THR A 81 2.58 -8.01 3.67
C THR A 81 1.53 -7.54 4.67
N VAL A 82 0.83 -6.44 4.36
CA VAL A 82 -0.10 -5.75 5.27
C VAL A 82 -1.54 -5.84 4.78
N LEU A 83 -1.80 -5.57 3.50
CA LEU A 83 -3.13 -5.53 2.91
C LEU A 83 -3.29 -6.55 1.77
N ASP A 84 -4.54 -6.97 1.57
CA ASP A 84 -4.96 -7.80 0.45
C ASP A 84 -5.17 -6.93 -0.79
N VAL A 85 -4.20 -6.97 -1.73
CA VAL A 85 -4.22 -6.13 -2.94
C VAL A 85 -5.36 -6.50 -3.89
N ASP A 86 -5.82 -7.75 -3.89
CA ASP A 86 -6.95 -8.14 -4.73
C ASP A 86 -8.25 -7.57 -4.18
N ARG A 87 -8.39 -7.49 -2.86
CA ARG A 87 -9.51 -6.78 -2.23
C ARG A 87 -9.50 -5.29 -2.50
N ILE A 88 -8.33 -4.67 -2.55
CA ILE A 88 -8.22 -3.26 -2.95
C ILE A 88 -8.65 -3.11 -4.42
N ALA A 89 -8.14 -3.95 -5.31
CA ALA A 89 -8.48 -3.93 -6.73
C ALA A 89 -9.98 -4.11 -6.98
N GLU A 90 -10.64 -5.04 -6.29
CA GLU A 90 -12.10 -5.25 -6.35
C GLU A 90 -12.90 -3.99 -6.02
N ARG A 91 -12.41 -3.15 -5.09
CA ARG A 91 -13.08 -1.92 -4.66
C ARG A 91 -12.77 -0.71 -5.51
N THR A 92 -11.72 -0.77 -6.31
CA THR A 92 -11.21 0.35 -7.10
C THR A 92 -12.27 0.91 -8.05
N THR A 93 -13.07 0.07 -8.69
CA THR A 93 -14.12 0.49 -9.64
C THR A 93 -15.28 1.24 -8.98
N ALA A 94 -15.42 1.18 -7.67
CA ALA A 94 -16.47 1.87 -6.91
C ALA A 94 -16.07 3.29 -6.48
N LEU A 95 -14.85 3.75 -6.82
CA LEU A 95 -14.35 5.06 -6.38
C LEU A 95 -14.89 6.22 -7.21
N GLY A 96 -15.12 6.03 -8.51
CA GLY A 96 -15.58 7.10 -9.41
C GLY A 96 -15.62 6.65 -10.87
N ASN A 97 -15.90 7.60 -11.77
CA ASN A 97 -16.15 7.31 -13.19
C ASN A 97 -14.89 7.02 -14.02
N LEU A 98 -13.73 7.51 -13.56
CA LEU A 98 -12.45 7.29 -14.25
C LEU A 98 -11.39 6.87 -13.24
N VAL A 99 -11.10 5.58 -13.20
CA VAL A 99 -10.12 5.01 -12.28
C VAL A 99 -9.07 4.21 -13.06
N VAL A 100 -7.81 4.55 -12.86
CA VAL A 100 -6.65 3.82 -13.36
C VAL A 100 -6.09 3.01 -12.22
N LEU A 101 -6.05 1.69 -12.36
CA LEU A 101 -5.41 0.78 -11.43
C LEU A 101 -4.04 0.39 -11.95
N ALA A 102 -2.99 0.70 -11.21
CA ALA A 102 -1.62 0.29 -11.48
C ALA A 102 -1.16 -0.76 -10.45
N ARG A 103 -0.89 -1.99 -10.93
CA ARG A 103 -0.21 -3.02 -10.12
C ARG A 103 1.29 -2.89 -10.35
N ILE A 104 2.04 -2.80 -9.25
CA ILE A 104 3.49 -2.57 -9.27
C ILE A 104 4.19 -3.87 -8.89
N GLU A 105 4.86 -4.46 -9.87
CA GLU A 105 5.69 -5.66 -9.65
C GLU A 105 6.80 -5.36 -8.64
N GLY A 106 7.00 -6.24 -7.68
CA GLY A 106 8.00 -6.08 -6.64
C GLY A 106 7.70 -4.98 -5.60
N GLY A 107 6.48 -4.40 -5.62
CA GLY A 107 6.08 -3.33 -4.71
C GLY A 107 5.86 -3.82 -3.28
N LEU A 108 6.34 -3.07 -2.29
CA LEU A 108 5.98 -3.22 -0.89
C LEU A 108 4.59 -2.62 -0.62
N HIS A 109 4.08 -2.79 0.60
CA HIS A 109 2.87 -2.10 1.06
C HIS A 109 2.93 -0.59 0.84
N ASP A 110 3.95 0.07 1.35
CA ASP A 110 4.27 1.46 1.03
C ASP A 110 5.14 1.47 -0.25
N LEU A 111 4.53 1.59 -1.42
CA LEU A 111 5.19 1.46 -2.73
C LEU A 111 6.42 2.34 -2.88
N VAL A 112 6.38 3.56 -2.32
CA VAL A 112 7.51 4.51 -2.39
C VAL A 112 8.68 4.12 -1.48
N LEU A 113 8.50 3.16 -0.60
CA LEU A 113 9.55 2.58 0.24
C LEU A 113 10.17 1.31 -0.36
N SER A 114 9.67 0.85 -1.51
CA SER A 114 10.24 -0.27 -2.27
C SER A 114 11.66 0.02 -2.76
N ARG A 115 12.33 -1.00 -3.26
CA ARG A 115 13.67 -0.89 -3.88
C ARG A 115 13.71 0.19 -4.97
N PRO A 116 14.90 0.77 -5.30
CA PRO A 116 15.03 1.93 -6.19
C PRO A 116 14.41 1.73 -7.57
N ASP A 117 14.57 0.55 -8.17
CA ASP A 117 14.00 0.20 -9.48
C ASP A 117 12.47 0.15 -9.46
N VAL A 118 11.90 -0.46 -8.43
CA VAL A 118 10.45 -0.53 -8.21
C VAL A 118 9.89 0.86 -7.91
N ARG A 119 10.56 1.63 -7.05
CA ARG A 119 10.20 3.02 -6.73
C ARG A 119 10.21 3.92 -7.97
N ALA A 120 11.19 3.72 -8.86
CA ALA A 120 11.23 4.43 -10.15
C ALA A 120 10.00 4.09 -11.02
N ALA A 121 9.58 2.83 -11.07
CA ALA A 121 8.37 2.41 -11.77
C ALA A 121 7.11 3.04 -11.17
N VAL A 122 7.01 3.17 -9.83
CA VAL A 122 5.91 3.87 -9.16
C VAL A 122 5.85 5.33 -9.61
N PHE A 123 6.96 6.05 -9.57
CA PHE A 123 6.99 7.46 -10.00
C PHE A 123 6.73 7.64 -11.49
N ASP A 124 7.15 6.69 -12.34
CA ASP A 124 6.80 6.73 -13.76
C ASP A 124 5.28 6.59 -13.98
N GLN A 125 4.61 5.70 -13.25
CA GLN A 125 3.14 5.60 -13.30
C GLN A 125 2.46 6.89 -12.83
N TYR A 126 2.94 7.52 -11.77
CA TYR A 126 2.42 8.82 -11.32
C TYR A 126 2.61 9.90 -12.39
N ALA A 127 3.81 9.97 -12.98
CA ALA A 127 4.10 10.95 -14.03
C ALA A 127 3.26 10.73 -15.30
N ARG A 128 3.02 9.47 -15.70
CA ARG A 128 2.13 9.13 -16.82
C ARG A 128 0.70 9.57 -16.54
N PHE A 129 0.19 9.25 -15.36
CA PHE A 129 -1.17 9.63 -14.96
C PHE A 129 -1.34 11.15 -14.93
N LEU A 130 -0.41 11.88 -14.30
CA LEU A 130 -0.45 13.34 -14.24
C LEU A 130 -0.39 13.97 -15.64
N ARG A 131 0.48 13.48 -16.53
CA ARG A 131 0.54 13.98 -17.92
C ARG A 131 -0.76 13.73 -18.70
N ALA A 132 -1.47 12.66 -18.39
CA ALA A 132 -2.71 12.32 -19.10
C ALA A 132 -3.93 13.09 -18.60
N TYR A 133 -3.98 13.41 -17.31
CA TYR A 133 -5.20 13.84 -16.64
C TYR A 133 -5.09 15.13 -15.82
N ALA A 134 -3.88 15.57 -15.44
CA ALA A 134 -3.71 16.85 -14.75
C ALA A 134 -3.44 17.96 -15.78
N THR A 135 -4.45 18.78 -16.03
CA THR A 135 -4.39 19.99 -16.89
C THR A 135 -4.40 21.24 -16.05
#